data_ec54955612c6a298e713809e3e57bc76
#
_entry.id   ec54955612c6a298e713809e3e57bc76
#
_cell.length_a   1.000
_cell.length_b   1.000
_cell.length_c   1.000
_cell.angle_alpha   90.00
_cell.angle_beta   90.00
_cell.angle_gamma   90.00
#
_symmetry.space_group_name_H-M   'P 1'
#
loop_
_entity.id
_entity.type
_entity.pdbx_description
1 polymer ?
#
loop_
_entity_poly.entity_id
_entity_poly.type
_entity_poly.pdbx_seq_one_letter_code
_entity_poly.pdbx_strand_id
1 'polypeptide(L)'
;MIAHPRFGHVSVYADDPQQAASTLAALIGGRVAPFPPHAGGWVCFLSADRASWQHEFVEFYPRDTQLVRIDSQSAHPKFAPVEGGPATGAGSHVNLVVPIPADEIEAACAKVGRPFGWRWPGLMDVWLEERLMVELVPGLGSRL
;
A
#
# COMPACT_ATOMS: atom_id res chain seq x y z
N MET A 1 0.62 24.00 -12.74
CA MET A 1 0.89 23.15 -13.94
C MET A 1 1.64 21.91 -13.51
N ILE A 2 1.16 20.73 -13.89
CA ILE A 2 1.89 19.47 -13.65
C ILE A 2 2.94 19.35 -14.75
N ALA A 3 4.21 19.39 -14.37
CA ALA A 3 5.31 19.38 -15.34
C ALA A 3 5.60 17.97 -15.92
N HIS A 4 5.17 16.91 -15.22
CA HIS A 4 5.35 15.51 -15.63
C HIS A 4 4.28 14.62 -14.98
N PRO A 5 4.01 13.45 -15.53
CA PRO A 5 3.10 12.48 -14.91
C PRO A 5 3.57 12.10 -13.48
N ARG A 6 2.60 11.85 -12.59
CA ARG A 6 2.83 11.38 -11.21
C ARG A 6 1.93 10.18 -10.95
N PHE A 7 2.34 9.34 -10.02
CA PHE A 7 1.44 8.31 -9.51
C PHE A 7 0.32 8.97 -8.68
N GLY A 8 -0.92 8.58 -8.95
CA GLY A 8 -2.04 8.95 -8.11
C GLY A 8 -2.21 7.94 -6.99
N HIS A 9 -2.36 6.67 -7.37
CA HIS A 9 -2.45 5.57 -6.42
C HIS A 9 -1.98 4.28 -7.07
N VAL A 10 -1.79 3.27 -6.23
CA VAL A 10 -1.62 1.87 -6.62
C VAL A 10 -2.58 1.02 -5.81
N SER A 11 -3.00 -0.10 -6.38
CA SER A 11 -3.92 -1.03 -5.73
C SER A 11 -3.21 -2.38 -5.53
N VAL A 12 -3.33 -2.93 -4.35
CA VAL A 12 -2.73 -4.23 -3.98
C VAL A 12 -3.77 -5.10 -3.27
N TYR A 13 -3.59 -6.41 -3.35
CA TYR A 13 -4.42 -7.34 -2.62
C TYR A 13 -3.87 -7.57 -1.21
N ALA A 14 -4.77 -7.69 -0.24
CA ALA A 14 -4.47 -8.00 1.14
C ALA A 14 -5.42 -9.08 1.68
N ASP A 15 -4.95 -9.87 2.62
CA ASP A 15 -5.80 -10.82 3.35
C ASP A 15 -6.74 -10.05 4.31
N ASP A 16 -6.20 -9.01 4.95
CA ASP A 16 -6.95 -8.05 5.77
C ASP A 16 -6.61 -6.62 5.31
N PRO A 17 -7.40 -6.04 4.39
CA PRO A 17 -7.14 -4.71 3.86
C PRO A 17 -7.05 -3.60 4.91
N GLN A 18 -7.91 -3.64 5.94
CA GLN A 18 -7.90 -2.65 7.00
C GLN A 18 -6.63 -2.73 7.83
N GLN A 19 -6.24 -3.93 8.22
CA GLN A 19 -5.03 -4.15 8.99
C GLN A 19 -3.78 -3.78 8.19
N ALA A 20 -3.72 -4.17 6.91
CA ALA A 20 -2.61 -3.83 6.02
C ALA A 20 -2.46 -2.31 5.85
N ALA A 21 -3.56 -1.61 5.59
CA ALA A 21 -3.57 -0.15 5.48
C ALA A 21 -3.12 0.52 6.79
N SER A 22 -3.62 0.03 7.93
CA SER A 22 -3.26 0.56 9.26
C SER A 22 -1.79 0.32 9.60
N THR A 23 -1.27 -0.85 9.25
CA THR A 23 0.15 -1.17 9.45
C THR A 23 1.04 -0.26 8.62
N LEU A 24 0.72 -0.09 7.33
CA LEU A 24 1.49 0.83 6.47
C LEU A 24 1.45 2.26 7.03
N ALA A 25 0.26 2.74 7.42
CA ALA A 25 0.13 4.09 8.00
C ALA A 25 0.98 4.27 9.26
N ALA A 26 1.03 3.27 10.13
CA ALA A 26 1.88 3.29 11.33
C ALA A 26 3.38 3.35 11.00
N LEU A 27 3.81 2.74 9.89
CA LEU A 27 5.21 2.73 9.46
C LEU A 27 5.67 4.06 8.87
N ILE A 28 4.79 4.74 8.13
CA ILE A 28 5.17 5.91 7.31
C ILE A 28 4.54 7.23 7.78
N GLY A 29 3.76 7.22 8.84
CA GLY A 29 3.03 8.42 9.28
C GLY A 29 1.86 8.78 8.38
N GLY A 30 1.24 7.79 7.75
CA GLY A 30 0.09 7.97 6.87
C GLY A 30 -1.24 8.03 7.61
N ARG A 31 -2.32 8.06 6.85
CA ARG A 31 -3.70 8.06 7.36
C ARG A 31 -4.54 7.02 6.65
N VAL A 32 -5.34 6.29 7.41
CA VAL A 32 -6.20 5.22 6.92
C VAL A 32 -7.64 5.71 6.75
N ALA A 33 -8.29 5.24 5.69
CA ALA A 33 -9.72 5.45 5.48
C ALA A 33 -10.35 4.24 4.75
N PRO A 34 -11.64 3.98 4.91
CA PRO A 34 -12.33 3.03 4.06
C PRO A 34 -12.35 3.53 2.62
N PHE A 35 -12.38 2.57 1.68
CA PHE A 35 -12.51 2.84 0.26
C PHE A 35 -13.99 2.75 -0.16
N PRO A 36 -14.69 3.87 -0.39
CA PRO A 36 -16.14 3.87 -0.58
C PRO A 36 -16.66 2.97 -1.72
N PRO A 37 -15.95 2.84 -2.87
CA PRO A 37 -16.43 2.00 -3.96
C PRO A 37 -16.49 0.50 -3.65
N HIS A 38 -15.79 0.03 -2.62
CA HIS A 38 -15.78 -1.37 -2.22
C HIS A 38 -15.79 -1.51 -0.70
N ALA A 39 -16.84 -2.12 -0.14
CA ALA A 39 -17.04 -2.21 1.31
C ALA A 39 -15.89 -2.91 2.07
N GLY A 40 -15.17 -3.83 1.42
CA GLY A 40 -13.99 -4.50 1.99
C GLY A 40 -12.66 -3.81 1.66
N GLY A 41 -12.67 -2.71 0.91
CA GLY A 41 -11.48 -1.98 0.51
C GLY A 41 -11.09 -0.91 1.52
N TRP A 42 -9.78 -0.68 1.63
CA TRP A 42 -9.20 0.33 2.51
C TRP A 42 -8.07 1.06 1.81
N VAL A 43 -7.79 2.28 2.23
CA VAL A 43 -6.68 3.06 1.70
C VAL A 43 -5.76 3.54 2.81
N CYS A 44 -4.48 3.66 2.47
CA CYS A 44 -3.49 4.40 3.23
C CYS A 44 -3.04 5.61 2.42
N PHE A 45 -3.42 6.80 2.83
CA PHE A 45 -2.83 8.04 2.33
C PHE A 45 -1.39 8.13 2.83
N LEU A 46 -0.45 8.45 1.94
CA LEU A 46 0.98 8.40 2.27
C LEU A 46 1.42 9.49 3.26
N SER A 47 0.62 10.54 3.42
CA SER A 47 0.86 11.59 4.41
C SER A 47 -0.43 11.92 5.13
N ALA A 48 -0.41 11.97 6.46
CA ALA A 48 -1.57 12.36 7.27
C ALA A 48 -2.02 13.80 7.01
N ASP A 49 -1.08 14.71 6.76
CA ASP A 49 -1.34 16.11 6.49
C ASP A 49 -1.95 16.36 5.11
N ARG A 50 -1.80 15.40 4.19
CA ARG A 50 -2.28 15.47 2.82
C ARG A 50 -3.22 14.31 2.48
N ALA A 51 -4.01 13.88 3.46
CA ALA A 51 -4.93 12.76 3.31
C ALA A 51 -6.18 13.17 2.52
N SER A 52 -6.09 13.14 1.23
CA SER A 52 -7.21 13.39 0.31
C SER A 52 -7.04 12.58 -0.98
N TRP A 53 -8.15 12.37 -1.70
CA TRP A 53 -8.17 11.64 -2.98
C TRP A 53 -7.38 12.32 -4.11
N GLN A 54 -6.92 13.53 -3.90
CA GLN A 54 -6.08 14.27 -4.84
C GLN A 54 -4.57 14.02 -4.62
N HIS A 55 -4.21 13.32 -3.56
CA HIS A 55 -2.84 13.00 -3.20
C HIS A 55 -2.59 11.49 -3.30
N GLU A 56 -1.34 11.11 -3.18
CA GLU A 56 -0.90 9.73 -3.36
C GLU A 56 -1.40 8.82 -2.22
N PHE A 57 -1.91 7.66 -2.58
CA PHE A 57 -2.36 6.64 -1.64
C PHE A 57 -2.18 5.22 -2.19
N VAL A 58 -2.23 4.27 -1.29
CA VAL A 58 -2.27 2.84 -1.61
C VAL A 58 -3.65 2.30 -1.26
N GLU A 59 -4.28 1.63 -2.21
CA GLU A 59 -5.54 0.91 -2.01
C GLU A 59 -5.25 -0.55 -1.68
N PHE A 60 -5.97 -1.08 -0.72
CA PHE A 60 -5.91 -2.48 -0.33
C PHE A 60 -7.28 -3.13 -0.57
N TYR A 61 -7.30 -4.17 -1.39
CA TYR A 61 -8.50 -4.94 -1.69
C TYR A 61 -8.43 -6.35 -1.12
N PRO A 62 -9.58 -6.95 -0.75
CA PRO A 62 -9.62 -8.37 -0.46
C PRO A 62 -9.15 -9.20 -1.66
N ARG A 63 -8.43 -10.29 -1.39
CA ARG A 63 -7.90 -11.18 -2.45
C ARG A 63 -8.96 -11.93 -3.25
N ASP A 64 -10.17 -12.01 -2.72
CA ASP A 64 -11.32 -12.65 -3.36
C ASP A 64 -12.10 -11.73 -4.29
N THR A 65 -11.64 -10.51 -4.51
CA THR A 65 -12.28 -9.55 -5.41
C THR A 65 -11.36 -9.16 -6.57
N GLN A 66 -11.94 -8.73 -7.66
CA GLN A 66 -11.24 -8.22 -8.84
C GLN A 66 -12.06 -7.14 -9.52
N LEU A 67 -11.40 -6.30 -10.31
CA LEU A 67 -12.05 -5.38 -11.20
C LEU A 67 -12.25 -6.05 -12.57
N VAL A 68 -13.48 -6.10 -13.03
CA VAL A 68 -13.83 -6.66 -14.34
C VAL A 68 -14.60 -5.63 -15.17
N ARG A 69 -14.50 -5.75 -16.48
CA ARG A 69 -15.35 -4.95 -17.39
C ARG A 69 -16.78 -5.44 -17.30
N ILE A 70 -17.74 -4.51 -17.29
CA ILE A 70 -19.17 -4.85 -17.25
C ILE A 70 -19.57 -5.58 -18.53
N ASP A 71 -19.09 -5.08 -19.68
CA ASP A 71 -19.29 -5.66 -21.01
C ASP A 71 -18.18 -5.22 -21.97
N SER A 72 -18.21 -5.72 -23.22
CA SER A 72 -17.20 -5.41 -24.21
C SER A 72 -17.19 -3.95 -24.68
N GLN A 73 -18.25 -3.21 -24.44
CA GLN A 73 -18.41 -1.83 -24.91
C GLN A 73 -18.22 -0.81 -23.76
N SER A 74 -18.35 -1.24 -22.52
CA SER A 74 -18.16 -0.38 -21.35
C SER A 74 -16.69 -0.29 -20.95
N ALA A 75 -16.23 0.93 -20.70
CA ALA A 75 -14.95 1.19 -20.10
C ALA A 75 -15.00 1.16 -18.55
N HIS A 76 -16.20 1.14 -17.97
CA HIS A 76 -16.36 1.16 -16.52
C HIS A 76 -16.19 -0.23 -15.93
N PRO A 77 -15.28 -0.39 -14.94
CA PRO A 77 -15.13 -1.65 -14.22
C PRO A 77 -16.19 -1.79 -13.12
N LYS A 78 -16.40 -3.02 -12.69
CA LYS A 78 -17.10 -3.33 -11.45
C LYS A 78 -16.25 -4.29 -10.61
N PHE A 79 -16.48 -4.31 -9.32
CA PHE A 79 -15.92 -5.34 -8.45
C PHE A 79 -16.71 -6.64 -8.62
N ALA A 80 -15.99 -7.75 -8.69
CA ALA A 80 -16.56 -9.09 -8.81
C ALA A 80 -15.71 -10.09 -8.03
N PRO A 81 -16.27 -11.23 -7.60
CA PRO A 81 -15.49 -12.32 -7.03
C PRO A 81 -14.43 -12.83 -8.00
N VAL A 82 -13.32 -13.31 -7.47
CA VAL A 82 -12.28 -14.00 -8.26
C VAL A 82 -12.71 -15.46 -8.46
N GLU A 83 -12.84 -15.88 -9.72
CA GLU A 83 -13.12 -17.26 -10.06
C GLU A 83 -11.94 -18.16 -9.67
N GLY A 84 -12.22 -19.32 -9.05
CA GLY A 84 -11.19 -20.25 -8.59
C GLY A 84 -10.50 -19.87 -7.29
N GLY A 85 -10.95 -18.81 -6.65
CA GLY A 85 -10.41 -18.34 -5.37
C GLY A 85 -9.19 -17.44 -5.49
N PRO A 86 -8.72 -16.88 -4.36
CA PRO A 86 -7.63 -15.91 -4.36
C PRO A 86 -6.28 -16.52 -4.72
N ALA A 87 -5.40 -15.71 -5.33
CA ALA A 87 -4.02 -16.09 -5.59
C ALA A 87 -3.27 -16.38 -4.27
N THR A 88 -2.37 -17.37 -4.31
CA THR A 88 -1.67 -17.87 -3.12
C THR A 88 -0.32 -17.20 -2.84
N GLY A 89 0.21 -16.44 -3.80
CA GLY A 89 1.52 -15.79 -3.69
C GLY A 89 1.47 -14.27 -3.54
N ALA A 90 2.59 -13.67 -3.18
CA ALA A 90 2.80 -12.22 -3.25
C ALA A 90 3.17 -11.85 -4.70
N GLY A 91 2.17 -11.50 -5.51
CA GLY A 91 2.39 -11.14 -6.92
C GLY A 91 2.72 -9.68 -7.13
N SER A 92 2.17 -8.80 -6.29
CA SER A 92 2.35 -7.35 -6.40
C SER A 92 2.99 -6.80 -5.14
N HIS A 93 3.80 -5.78 -5.31
CA HIS A 93 4.35 -5.00 -4.20
C HIS A 93 4.44 -3.53 -4.60
N VAL A 94 4.63 -2.68 -3.61
CA VAL A 94 4.78 -1.24 -3.78
C VAL A 94 6.16 -0.85 -3.29
N ASN A 95 6.83 0.02 -4.04
CA ASN A 95 8.05 0.68 -3.60
C ASN A 95 7.73 2.12 -3.22
N LEU A 96 8.04 2.49 -1.99
CA LEU A 96 7.82 3.82 -1.46
C LEU A 96 9.14 4.46 -1.03
N VAL A 97 9.44 5.62 -1.58
CA VAL A 97 10.48 6.49 -1.05
C VAL A 97 9.88 7.32 0.07
N VAL A 98 10.42 7.18 1.28
CA VAL A 98 9.85 7.82 2.48
C VAL A 98 10.87 8.76 3.13
N PRO A 99 10.45 9.95 3.62
CA PRO A 99 11.35 10.90 4.27
C PRO A 99 11.59 10.54 5.74
N ILE A 100 11.73 9.25 6.03
CA ILE A 100 11.88 8.71 7.39
C ILE A 100 13.24 8.01 7.45
N PRO A 101 14.06 8.26 8.48
CA PRO A 101 15.33 7.57 8.67
C PRO A 101 15.14 6.05 8.86
N ALA A 102 16.15 5.28 8.46
CA ALA A 102 16.09 3.83 8.49
C ALA A 102 15.84 3.27 9.91
N ASP A 103 16.50 3.82 10.90
CA ASP A 103 16.36 3.43 12.31
C ASP A 103 14.96 3.68 12.87
N GLU A 104 14.30 4.75 12.44
CA GLU A 104 12.92 5.01 12.81
C GLU A 104 11.95 4.01 12.16
N ILE A 105 12.21 3.60 10.91
CA ILE A 105 11.42 2.56 10.23
C ILE A 105 11.62 1.21 10.94
N GLU A 106 12.85 0.84 11.29
CA GLU A 106 13.13 -0.39 12.01
C GLU A 106 12.42 -0.42 13.36
N ALA A 107 12.47 0.69 14.12
CA ALA A 107 11.76 0.82 15.38
C ALA A 107 10.24 0.70 15.22
N ALA A 108 9.68 1.30 14.16
CA ALA A 108 8.25 1.19 13.85
C ALA A 108 7.86 -0.25 13.48
N CYS A 109 8.66 -0.94 12.67
CA CYS A 109 8.44 -2.36 12.34
C CYS A 109 8.44 -3.23 13.59
N ALA A 110 9.41 -3.03 14.48
CA ALA A 110 9.48 -3.75 15.74
C ALA A 110 8.26 -3.48 16.63
N LYS A 111 7.79 -2.24 16.67
CA LYS A 111 6.62 -1.84 17.47
C LYS A 111 5.33 -2.49 16.96
N VAL A 112 5.13 -2.58 15.66
CA VAL A 112 3.95 -3.24 15.07
C VAL A 112 4.11 -4.74 14.93
N GLY A 113 5.30 -5.30 15.20
CA GLY A 113 5.58 -6.73 15.16
C GLY A 113 5.63 -7.31 13.74
N ARG A 114 6.05 -6.52 12.75
CA ARG A 114 6.14 -7.00 11.37
C ARG A 114 7.58 -7.35 10.98
N PRO A 115 7.79 -8.46 10.24
CA PRO A 115 9.10 -8.83 9.73
C PRO A 115 9.61 -7.80 8.73
N PHE A 116 10.91 -7.49 8.81
CA PHE A 116 11.60 -6.64 7.85
C PHE A 116 13.03 -7.12 7.64
N GLY A 117 13.64 -6.71 6.53
CA GLY A 117 15.02 -6.99 6.23
C GLY A 117 15.58 -6.09 5.16
N TRP A 118 16.88 -5.86 5.20
CA TRP A 118 17.58 -5.12 4.16
C TRP A 118 17.89 -6.06 2.98
N ARG A 119 17.39 -5.73 1.80
CA ARG A 119 17.76 -6.47 0.57
C ARG A 119 19.15 -6.05 0.12
N TRP A 120 19.42 -4.75 0.18
CA TRP A 120 20.73 -4.12 0.04
C TRP A 120 20.72 -2.77 0.76
N PRO A 121 21.87 -2.11 0.94
CA PRO A 121 21.90 -0.79 1.57
C PRO A 121 20.95 0.19 0.87
N GLY A 122 20.02 0.76 1.62
CA GLY A 122 19.04 1.73 1.11
C GLY A 122 17.72 1.15 0.62
N LEU A 123 17.51 -0.17 0.65
CA LEU A 123 16.21 -0.78 0.35
C LEU A 123 15.82 -1.81 1.43
N MET A 124 14.70 -1.55 2.07
CA MET A 124 14.13 -2.40 3.11
C MET A 124 12.85 -3.07 2.60
N ASP A 125 12.78 -4.39 2.73
CA ASP A 125 11.54 -5.15 2.54
C ASP A 125 10.80 -5.22 3.87
N VAL A 126 9.52 -4.87 3.87
CA VAL A 126 8.64 -4.96 5.04
C VAL A 126 7.41 -5.78 4.69
N TRP A 127 7.15 -6.83 5.45
CA TRP A 127 6.00 -7.69 5.25
C TRP A 127 4.82 -7.20 6.06
N LEU A 128 3.82 -6.62 5.39
CA LEU A 128 2.55 -6.20 6.02
C LEU A 128 1.67 -7.41 6.37
N GLU A 129 1.78 -8.47 5.56
CA GLU A 129 1.14 -9.77 5.73
C GLU A 129 2.09 -10.84 5.17
N GLU A 130 1.77 -12.12 5.35
CA GLU A 130 2.60 -13.22 4.80
C GLU A 130 2.71 -13.16 3.26
N ARG A 131 1.71 -12.59 2.59
CA ARG A 131 1.64 -12.52 1.12
C ARG A 131 1.58 -11.08 0.60
N LEU A 132 1.92 -10.11 1.43
CA LEU A 132 1.92 -8.70 1.06
C LEU A 132 3.17 -8.01 1.59
N MET A 133 4.00 -7.57 0.69
CA MET A 133 5.24 -6.87 0.99
C MET A 133 5.21 -5.44 0.43
N VAL A 134 5.83 -4.53 1.14
CA VAL A 134 6.20 -3.21 0.63
C VAL A 134 7.72 -3.06 0.68
N GLU A 135 8.26 -2.35 -0.28
CA GLU A 135 9.65 -1.91 -0.27
C GLU A 135 9.71 -0.46 0.22
N LEU A 136 10.55 -0.19 1.19
CA LEU A 136 10.78 1.16 1.69
C LEU A 136 12.20 1.60 1.37
N VAL A 137 12.30 2.77 0.74
CA VAL A 137 13.58 3.48 0.54
C VAL A 137 13.62 4.61 1.55
N PRO A 138 14.37 4.48 2.66
CA PRO A 138 14.44 5.49 3.70
C PRO A 138 15.03 6.79 3.18
N GLY A 139 14.54 7.89 3.71
CA GLY A 139 15.19 9.18 3.53
C GLY A 139 16.56 9.17 4.18
N LEU A 140 17.49 9.90 3.56
CA LEU A 140 18.70 10.27 4.26
C LEU A 140 18.25 11.16 5.43
N GLY A 141 18.23 10.59 6.62
CA GLY A 141 18.02 11.38 7.82
C GLY A 141 18.94 12.60 7.74
N SER A 142 18.40 13.74 8.07
CA SER A 142 19.17 14.98 8.17
C SER A 142 20.35 14.78 9.12
N ARG A 143 21.43 14.21 8.60
CA ARG A 143 22.73 14.39 9.19
C ARG A 143 23.22 15.75 8.72
N LEU A 144 22.66 16.76 9.31
CA LEU A 144 23.28 18.08 9.38
C LEU A 144 23.69 18.32 10.81
#